data_4962c826213df510c59ec3bdf2a4496f
#
_entry.id   4962c826213df510c59ec3bdf2a4496f
#
_cell.length_a   1.000
_cell.length_b   1.000
_cell.length_c   1.000
_cell.angle_alpha   90.00
_cell.angle_beta   90.00
_cell.angle_gamma   90.00
#
_symmetry.space_group_name_H-M   'P 1'
#
loop_
_entity.id
_entity.type
_entity.pdbx_description
1 polymer ?
#
loop_
_entity_poly.entity_id
_entity_poly.type
_entity_poly.pdbx_seq_one_letter_code
_entity_poly.pdbx_strand_id
1 'polypeptide(L)' 'MFNEKNLKNATLMQDCENPKKFYFCVEDRRYIFEEGNYVGWYHPELNKVI' A
#
# COMPACT_ATOMS: atom_id res chain seq x y z
N MET A 1 2.62 -4.25 -12.50
CA MET A 1 3.92 -3.88 -11.90
C MET A 1 3.80 -2.58 -11.14
N PHE A 2 4.38 -2.54 -9.97
CA PHE A 2 4.36 -1.34 -9.14
C PHE A 2 5.24 -0.24 -9.75
N ASN A 3 4.71 0.98 -9.79
CA ASN A 3 5.41 2.13 -10.35
C ASN A 3 5.54 3.22 -9.28
N GLU A 4 6.78 3.55 -8.93
CA GLU A 4 7.06 4.56 -7.91
C GLU A 4 6.47 5.94 -8.22
N LYS A 5 6.26 6.25 -9.49
CA LYS A 5 5.65 7.51 -9.88
C LYS A 5 4.22 7.64 -9.34
N ASN A 6 3.56 6.53 -9.11
CA ASN A 6 2.22 6.51 -8.53
C ASN A 6 2.20 6.92 -7.06
N LEU A 7 3.36 6.96 -6.42
CA LEU A 7 3.48 7.34 -5.01
C LEU A 7 3.76 8.82 -4.80
N LYS A 8 3.85 9.61 -5.85
CA LYS A 8 4.24 11.03 -5.75
C LYS A 8 3.33 11.81 -4.78
N ASN A 9 2.06 11.54 -4.79
CA ASN A 9 1.08 12.21 -3.92
C ASN A 9 0.48 11.26 -2.89
N ALA A 10 1.20 10.18 -2.58
CA ALA A 10 0.70 9.17 -1.66
C ALA A 10 0.84 9.62 -0.21
N THR A 11 -0.11 9.19 0.61
CA THR A 11 -0.04 9.35 2.05
C THR A 11 0.52 8.07 2.65
N LEU A 12 1.62 8.20 3.40
CA LEU A 12 2.23 7.06 4.07
C LEU A 12 1.52 6.78 5.38
N MET A 13 1.12 5.54 5.58
CA MET A 13 0.51 5.09 6.82
C MET A 13 1.24 3.86 7.33
N GLN A 14 1.44 3.79 8.64
CA GLN A 14 2.06 2.64 9.27
C GLN A 14 0.98 1.79 9.95
N ASP A 15 1.10 0.46 9.82
CA ASP A 15 0.18 -0.44 10.50
C ASP A 15 0.40 -0.35 12.01
N CYS A 16 -0.67 -0.22 12.78
CA CYS A 16 -0.57 -0.05 14.23
C CYS A 16 -0.19 -1.35 14.95
N GLU A 17 -0.41 -2.49 14.34
CA GLU A 17 -0.08 -3.79 14.92
C GLU A 17 1.27 -4.32 14.45
N ASN A 18 1.70 -3.92 13.26
CA ASN A 18 2.96 -4.38 12.69
C ASN A 18 3.80 -3.20 12.24
N PRO A 19 4.84 -2.82 13.00
CA PRO A 19 5.65 -1.65 12.68
C PRO A 19 6.46 -1.78 11.39
N LYS A 20 6.58 -2.99 10.84
CA LYS A 20 7.29 -3.21 9.58
C LYS A 20 6.37 -3.17 8.37
N LYS A 21 5.08 -2.96 8.58
CA LYS A 21 4.09 -2.92 7.51
C LYS A 21 3.65 -1.49 7.27
N PHE A 22 3.74 -1.05 6.01
CA PHE A 22 3.40 0.30 5.60
C PHE A 22 2.40 0.28 4.47
N TYR A 23 1.56 1.31 4.43
CA TYR A 23 0.60 1.50 3.36
C TYR A 23 0.84 2.84 2.68
N PHE A 24 0.85 2.84 1.35
CA PHE A 24 0.86 4.07 0.57
C PHE A 24 -0.53 4.24 -0.04
N CYS A 25 -1.25 5.25 0.42
CA CYS A 25 -2.62 5.51 -0.04
C CYS A 25 -2.59 6.55 -1.15
N VAL A 26 -3.03 6.16 -2.35
CA VAL A 26 -3.11 7.04 -3.51
C VAL A 26 -4.53 6.91 -4.05
N GLU A 27 -5.28 8.02 -4.03
CA GLU A 27 -6.68 8.02 -4.43
C GLU A 27 -7.46 6.97 -3.62
N ASP A 28 -8.02 5.96 -4.29
CA ASP A 28 -8.75 4.88 -3.64
C ASP A 28 -7.94 3.59 -3.52
N ARG A 29 -6.63 3.68 -3.80
CA ARG A 29 -5.74 2.52 -3.78
C ARG A 29 -4.86 2.54 -2.54
N ARG A 30 -4.65 1.36 -1.97
CA ARG A 30 -3.76 1.18 -0.83
C ARG A 30 -2.69 0.17 -1.19
N TYR A 31 -1.48 0.66 -1.47
CA TYR A 31 -0.34 -0.21 -1.78
C TYR A 31 0.31 -0.66 -0.48
N ILE A 32 0.56 -1.95 -0.37
CA ILE A 32 1.03 -2.57 0.87
C ILE A 32 2.48 -2.99 0.74
N PHE A 33 3.29 -2.61 1.74
CA PHE A 33 4.69 -2.99 1.82
C PHE A 33 4.97 -3.63 3.17
N GLU A 34 5.69 -4.74 3.17
CA GLU A 34 6.15 -5.39 4.40
C GLU A 34 7.66 -5.56 4.33
N GLU A 35 8.36 -5.09 5.37
CA GLU A 35 9.82 -5.18 5.47
C GLU A 35 10.53 -4.59 4.25
N GLY A 36 9.95 -3.53 3.66
CA GLY A 36 10.50 -2.86 2.50
C GLY A 36 10.18 -3.51 1.16
N ASN A 37 9.41 -4.61 1.18
CA ASN A 37 9.04 -5.32 -0.03
C ASN A 37 7.57 -5.07 -0.39
N TYR A 38 7.31 -4.85 -1.68
CA TYR A 38 5.96 -4.68 -2.16
C TYR A 38 5.19 -6.01 -2.07
N VAL A 39 4.03 -5.97 -1.43
CA VAL A 39 3.18 -7.16 -1.26
C VAL A 39 2.06 -7.19 -2.29
N GLY A 40 1.41 -6.04 -2.50
CA GLY A 40 0.27 -5.92 -3.38
C GLY A 40 -0.52 -4.68 -3.02
N TRP A 41 -1.69 -4.48 -3.63
CA TRP A 41 -2.54 -3.39 -3.23
C TRP A 41 -3.97 -3.89 -2.98
N TYR A 42 -4.63 -3.22 -2.03
CA TYR A 42 -5.98 -3.59 -1.66
C TYR A 42 -6.96 -3.12 -2.73
N HIS A 43 -7.81 -4.04 -3.17
CA HIS A 43 -8.86 -3.77 -4.16
C HIS A 43 -10.19 -3.66 -3.42
N PRO A 44 -10.72 -2.46 -3.19
CA PRO A 44 -11.95 -2.31 -2.41
C PRO A 44 -13.15 -2.98 -3.05
N GLU A 45 -13.21 -3.02 -4.37
CA GLU A 45 -14.31 -3.66 -5.07
C GLU A 45 -14.33 -5.17 -4.87
N LEU A 46 -13.15 -5.77 -4.75
CA LEU A 46 -13.00 -7.21 -4.55
C LEU A 46 -12.82 -7.57 -3.08
N ASN A 47 -12.59 -6.57 -2.25
CA ASN A 47 -12.34 -6.75 -0.81
C ASN A 47 -11.18 -7.70 -0.54
N LYS A 48 -10.11 -7.58 -1.32
CA LYS A 48 -8.91 -8.40 -1.13
C LYS A 48 -7.67 -7.71 -1.70
N VAL A 49 -6.51 -8.22 -1.32
CA VAL A 49 -5.21 -7.77 -1.81
C VAL A 49 -4.76 -8.69 -2.95
N ILE A 50 -4.34 -8.08 -4.04
CA ILE A 50 -3.81 -8.82 -5.19
C ILE A 50 -2.42 -8.35 -5.52
#